data_0df43b2ab085e0e6382d1d229241eb16
#
_entry.id   0df43b2ab085e0e6382d1d229241eb16
#
_cell.length_a   1.000
_cell.length_b   1.000
_cell.length_c   1.000
_cell.angle_alpha   90.00
_cell.angle_beta   90.00
_cell.angle_gamma   90.00
#
_symmetry.space_group_name_H-M   'P 1'
#
loop_
_entity.id
_entity.type
_entity.pdbx_description
1 polymer ?
#
loop_
_entity_poly.entity_id
_entity_poly.type
_entity_poly.pdbx_seq_one_letter_code
_entity_poly.pdbx_strand_id
1 'polypeptide(L)'
;MLLDSSTRRNLELTETLREKQKKGSLLWVLDKTKTAMGARRLRSDIEQPLINIDDINARLDAVEQLCKNTVSRDEIREYLNPIYDMERLLGKVSYKSANPRDLLAFANSMEMLPHIKTVLKEFDCRLLSEIEQEMDGLEDLYHLIKDAICDDPPVMIREGGMIRTGFDKDIDMLRTAKTEGKTWLAKLEEEDRERTGIKTVSYTHLRAH
;
A
#
# COMPACT_ATOMS: atom_id res chain seq x y z
N MET A 1 -1.72 -3.09 -30.53
CA MET A 1 -0.70 -3.31 -31.60
C MET A 1 0.57 -3.78 -30.93
N LEU A 2 1.15 -4.88 -31.39
CA LEU A 2 2.45 -5.32 -30.90
C LEU A 2 3.55 -4.56 -31.64
N LEU A 3 4.25 -3.69 -30.93
CA LEU A 3 5.46 -3.05 -31.43
C LEU A 3 6.66 -3.93 -31.09
N ASP A 4 7.50 -4.24 -32.07
CA ASP A 4 8.73 -4.97 -31.81
C ASP A 4 9.74 -4.12 -31.01
N SER A 5 10.77 -4.77 -30.46
CA SER A 5 11.75 -4.10 -29.62
C SER A 5 12.59 -3.05 -30.38
N SER A 6 12.85 -3.29 -31.66
CA SER A 6 13.60 -2.36 -32.50
C SER A 6 12.81 -1.10 -32.76
N THR A 7 11.52 -1.23 -33.10
CA THR A 7 10.60 -0.10 -33.30
C THR A 7 10.47 0.73 -32.02
N ARG A 8 10.21 0.10 -30.87
CA ARG A 8 10.12 0.81 -29.56
C ARG A 8 11.38 1.59 -29.25
N ARG A 9 12.55 0.99 -29.50
CA ARG A 9 13.84 1.60 -29.27
C ARG A 9 14.10 2.76 -30.23
N ASN A 10 13.86 2.57 -31.57
CA ASN A 10 14.11 3.60 -32.56
C ASN A 10 13.20 4.82 -32.42
N LEU A 11 11.98 4.63 -31.90
CA LEU A 11 11.05 5.72 -31.59
C LEU A 11 11.31 6.35 -30.21
N GLU A 12 12.30 5.88 -29.47
CA GLU A 12 12.62 6.36 -28.12
C GLU A 12 11.40 6.44 -27.18
N LEU A 13 10.55 5.41 -27.24
CA LEU A 13 9.26 5.43 -26.52
C LEU A 13 9.45 5.46 -25.00
N THR A 14 10.36 4.65 -24.46
CA THR A 14 10.56 4.50 -23.00
C THR A 14 11.93 4.90 -22.52
N GLU A 15 12.92 4.92 -23.40
CA GLU A 15 14.30 5.30 -23.12
C GLU A 15 15.00 5.89 -24.35
N THR A 16 16.01 6.72 -24.16
CA THR A 16 16.78 7.30 -25.26
C THR A 16 17.77 6.30 -25.87
N LEU A 17 18.09 6.47 -27.14
CA LEU A 17 19.00 5.57 -27.89
C LEU A 17 20.44 5.63 -27.35
N ARG A 18 20.93 6.83 -27.02
CA ARG A 18 22.32 7.03 -26.63
C ARG A 18 22.58 6.67 -25.18
N GLU A 19 21.78 7.22 -24.27
CA GLU A 19 22.05 7.17 -22.83
C GLU A 19 21.26 6.08 -22.13
N LYS A 20 20.30 5.44 -22.80
CA LYS A 20 19.35 4.45 -22.23
C LYS A 20 18.68 4.97 -20.97
N GLN A 21 18.34 6.25 -20.95
CA GLN A 21 17.67 6.92 -19.84
C GLN A 21 16.22 7.23 -20.17
N LYS A 22 15.37 7.25 -19.14
CA LYS A 22 13.98 7.68 -19.30
C LYS A 22 13.88 9.15 -19.74
N LYS A 23 14.75 10.02 -19.20
CA LYS A 23 14.75 11.44 -19.54
C LYS A 23 15.02 11.66 -21.03
N GLY A 24 14.14 12.40 -21.69
CA GLY A 24 14.20 12.65 -23.15
C GLY A 24 13.36 11.67 -23.99
N SER A 25 12.82 10.60 -23.42
CA SER A 25 11.90 9.69 -24.13
C SER A 25 10.47 10.21 -24.16
N LEU A 26 9.61 9.61 -25.01
CA LEU A 26 8.18 9.92 -25.04
C LEU A 26 7.52 9.69 -23.66
N LEU A 27 7.84 8.58 -23.02
CA LEU A 27 7.36 8.27 -21.66
C LEU A 27 7.72 9.37 -20.64
N TRP A 28 8.92 9.93 -20.73
CA TRP A 28 9.32 11.00 -19.82
C TRP A 28 8.49 12.27 -19.97
N VAL A 29 8.11 12.61 -21.20
CA VAL A 29 7.28 13.80 -21.48
C VAL A 29 5.85 13.59 -20.94
N LEU A 30 5.29 12.40 -21.17
CA LEU A 30 3.90 12.09 -20.87
C LEU A 30 3.67 11.72 -19.39
N ASP A 31 4.68 11.18 -18.71
CA ASP A 31 4.53 10.68 -17.33
C ASP A 31 4.34 11.82 -16.33
N LYS A 32 3.08 12.10 -16.05
CA LYS A 32 2.62 12.98 -14.98
C LYS A 32 1.75 12.21 -13.97
N THR A 33 1.91 10.89 -13.93
CA THR A 33 1.15 10.01 -13.04
C THR A 33 1.45 10.29 -11.58
N LYS A 34 0.48 10.01 -10.70
CA LYS A 34 0.60 10.21 -9.24
C LYS A 34 0.93 8.92 -8.51
N THR A 35 0.70 7.77 -9.14
CA THR A 35 0.92 6.45 -8.53
C THR A 35 1.90 5.62 -9.33
N ALA A 36 2.61 4.70 -8.67
CA ALA A 36 3.51 3.77 -9.34
C ALA A 36 2.75 2.81 -10.29
N MET A 37 1.52 2.44 -9.94
CA MET A 37 0.63 1.63 -10.78
C MET A 37 0.26 2.37 -12.05
N GLY A 38 -0.11 3.66 -11.93
CA GLY A 38 -0.39 4.53 -13.07
C GLY A 38 0.80 4.69 -14.01
N ALA A 39 2.01 4.85 -13.46
CA ALA A 39 3.23 4.93 -14.26
C ALA A 39 3.50 3.63 -15.05
N ARG A 40 3.29 2.47 -14.42
CA ARG A 40 3.39 1.16 -15.11
C ARG A 40 2.34 1.03 -16.20
N ARG A 41 1.10 1.44 -15.92
CA ARG A 41 0.02 1.39 -16.90
C ARG A 41 0.31 2.29 -18.10
N LEU A 42 0.71 3.54 -17.85
CA LEU A 42 1.10 4.47 -18.93
C LEU A 42 2.23 3.90 -19.79
N ARG A 43 3.25 3.32 -19.16
CA ARG A 43 4.34 2.66 -19.89
C ARG A 43 3.81 1.52 -20.77
N SER A 44 2.96 0.66 -20.23
CA SER A 44 2.35 -0.45 -20.98
C SER A 44 1.52 0.04 -22.17
N ASP A 45 0.73 1.10 -21.97
CA ASP A 45 -0.10 1.68 -23.05
C ASP A 45 0.75 2.31 -24.17
N ILE A 46 1.91 2.89 -23.85
CA ILE A 46 2.86 3.39 -24.84
C ILE A 46 3.56 2.25 -25.59
N GLU A 47 3.94 1.19 -24.88
CA GLU A 47 4.61 0.03 -25.49
C GLU A 47 3.65 -0.83 -26.34
N GLN A 48 2.36 -0.83 -25.98
CA GLN A 48 1.31 -1.64 -26.63
C GLN A 48 0.06 -0.79 -26.89
N PRO A 49 0.12 0.15 -27.88
CA PRO A 49 -1.00 1.02 -28.17
C PRO A 49 -2.23 0.25 -28.66
N LEU A 50 -3.40 0.77 -28.33
CA LEU A 50 -4.69 0.24 -28.76
C LEU A 50 -4.81 0.28 -30.29
N ILE A 51 -5.63 -0.61 -30.84
CA ILE A 51 -5.96 -0.69 -32.29
C ILE A 51 -7.46 -0.45 -32.47
N ASN A 52 -8.28 -0.89 -31.50
CA ASN A 52 -9.72 -0.76 -31.59
C ASN A 52 -10.10 0.73 -31.49
N ILE A 53 -10.84 1.20 -32.50
CA ILE A 53 -11.25 2.61 -32.59
C ILE A 53 -12.22 2.97 -31.44
N ASP A 54 -13.10 2.08 -31.05
CA ASP A 54 -14.07 2.34 -29.97
C ASP A 54 -13.37 2.51 -28.61
N ASP A 55 -12.36 1.68 -28.32
CA ASP A 55 -11.56 1.79 -27.10
C ASP A 55 -10.69 3.06 -27.10
N ILE A 56 -10.18 3.45 -28.26
CA ILE A 56 -9.42 4.70 -28.41
C ILE A 56 -10.33 5.90 -28.17
N ASN A 57 -11.51 5.92 -28.79
CA ASN A 57 -12.47 7.02 -28.61
C ASN A 57 -12.96 7.10 -27.16
N ALA A 58 -13.29 5.98 -26.52
CA ALA A 58 -13.68 5.99 -25.12
C ALA A 58 -12.62 6.60 -24.18
N ARG A 59 -11.32 6.35 -24.47
CA ARG A 59 -10.23 7.00 -23.72
C ARG A 59 -10.09 8.48 -24.04
N LEU A 60 -10.26 8.87 -25.30
CA LEU A 60 -10.22 10.28 -25.71
C LEU A 60 -11.37 11.07 -25.09
N ASP A 61 -12.57 10.51 -25.05
CA ASP A 61 -13.73 11.11 -24.38
C ASP A 61 -13.46 11.32 -22.88
N ALA A 62 -12.87 10.33 -22.21
CA ALA A 62 -12.50 10.46 -20.80
C ALA A 62 -11.45 11.56 -20.58
N VAL A 63 -10.43 11.65 -21.45
CA VAL A 63 -9.42 12.72 -21.41
C VAL A 63 -10.07 14.07 -21.63
N GLU A 64 -10.99 14.20 -22.59
CA GLU A 64 -11.71 15.43 -22.87
C GLU A 64 -12.51 15.90 -21.64
N GLN A 65 -13.26 15.00 -21.00
CA GLN A 65 -14.01 15.29 -19.78
C GLN A 65 -13.09 15.75 -18.65
N LEU A 66 -11.97 15.06 -18.41
CA LEU A 66 -10.99 15.44 -17.39
C LEU A 66 -10.30 16.78 -17.71
N CYS A 67 -10.13 17.12 -18.99
CA CYS A 67 -9.60 18.42 -19.40
C CYS A 67 -10.61 19.57 -19.18
N LYS A 68 -11.90 19.32 -19.43
CA LYS A 68 -12.97 20.30 -19.21
C LYS A 68 -13.23 20.56 -17.71
N ASN A 69 -13.19 19.50 -16.89
CA ASN A 69 -13.46 19.57 -15.45
C ASN A 69 -12.15 19.59 -14.66
N THR A 70 -11.46 20.71 -14.69
CA THR A 70 -10.13 20.85 -14.06
C THR A 70 -10.15 20.68 -12.55
N VAL A 71 -11.21 21.13 -11.86
CA VAL A 71 -11.36 21.02 -10.41
C VAL A 71 -11.44 19.56 -10.00
N SER A 72 -12.40 18.83 -10.54
CA SER A 72 -12.60 17.39 -10.23
C SER A 72 -11.39 16.54 -10.64
N ARG A 73 -10.73 16.88 -11.76
CA ARG A 73 -9.45 16.24 -12.15
C ARG A 73 -8.36 16.46 -11.11
N ASP A 74 -8.19 17.69 -10.63
CA ASP A 74 -7.13 18.01 -9.67
C ASP A 74 -7.46 17.42 -8.30
N GLU A 75 -8.74 17.33 -7.92
CA GLU A 75 -9.20 16.61 -6.73
C GLU A 75 -8.87 15.12 -6.79
N ILE A 76 -9.17 14.43 -7.91
CA ILE A 76 -8.75 13.03 -8.12
C ILE A 76 -7.23 12.90 -7.97
N ARG A 77 -6.45 13.83 -8.50
CA ARG A 77 -4.99 13.80 -8.40
C ARG A 77 -4.49 13.92 -6.96
N GLU A 78 -5.17 14.69 -6.12
CA GLU A 78 -4.85 14.78 -4.69
C GLU A 78 -5.19 13.47 -3.96
N TYR A 79 -6.34 12.85 -4.24
CA TYR A 79 -6.68 11.54 -3.67
C TYR A 79 -5.77 10.40 -4.15
N LEU A 80 -5.23 10.49 -5.36
CA LEU A 80 -4.26 9.51 -5.88
C LEU A 80 -2.88 9.65 -5.24
N ASN A 81 -2.52 10.82 -4.71
CA ASN A 81 -1.18 11.10 -4.21
C ASN A 81 -0.76 10.22 -3.01
N PRO A 82 -1.61 9.99 -1.98
CA PRO A 82 -1.30 9.12 -0.85
C PRO A 82 -1.44 7.62 -1.14
N ILE A 83 -1.89 7.22 -2.34
CA ILE A 83 -2.09 5.80 -2.68
C ILE A 83 -0.73 5.13 -2.93
N TYR A 84 -0.45 4.13 -2.12
CA TYR A 84 0.73 3.27 -2.26
C TYR A 84 0.60 2.31 -3.44
N ASP A 85 1.67 1.60 -3.76
CA ASP A 85 1.67 0.57 -4.79
C ASP A 85 0.90 -0.68 -4.33
N MET A 86 -0.43 -0.64 -4.47
CA MET A 86 -1.33 -1.69 -4.01
C MET A 86 -1.05 -3.04 -4.66
N GLU A 87 -0.63 -3.07 -5.94
CA GLU A 87 -0.26 -4.32 -6.62
C GLU A 87 0.92 -5.00 -5.94
N ARG A 88 1.96 -4.23 -5.57
CA ARG A 88 3.12 -4.77 -4.86
C ARG A 88 2.80 -5.18 -3.44
N LEU A 89 1.96 -4.40 -2.76
CA LEU A 89 1.50 -4.75 -1.41
C LEU A 89 0.70 -6.06 -1.43
N LEU A 90 -0.23 -6.22 -2.38
CA LEU A 90 -0.99 -7.44 -2.57
C LEU A 90 -0.06 -8.63 -2.91
N GLY A 91 0.95 -8.42 -3.74
CA GLY A 91 1.98 -9.41 -4.00
C GLY A 91 2.69 -9.86 -2.73
N LYS A 92 3.11 -8.93 -1.85
CA LYS A 92 3.72 -9.27 -0.55
C LYS A 92 2.77 -10.08 0.34
N VAL A 93 1.48 -9.75 0.37
CA VAL A 93 0.47 -10.50 1.13
C VAL A 93 0.35 -11.92 0.59
N SER A 94 0.24 -12.08 -0.74
CA SER A 94 0.13 -13.38 -1.40
C SER A 94 1.36 -14.28 -1.14
N TYR A 95 2.56 -13.69 -1.11
CA TYR A 95 3.80 -14.40 -0.76
C TYR A 95 4.07 -14.51 0.74
N LYS A 96 3.13 -14.08 1.60
CA LYS A 96 3.26 -14.08 3.08
C LYS A 96 4.51 -13.36 3.58
N SER A 97 4.96 -12.34 2.86
CA SER A 97 6.12 -11.51 3.18
C SER A 97 5.75 -10.09 3.61
N ALA A 98 4.45 -9.77 3.66
CA ALA A 98 3.96 -8.49 4.13
C ALA A 98 4.23 -8.31 5.62
N ASN A 99 4.65 -7.12 6.01
CA ASN A 99 4.76 -6.70 7.40
C ASN A 99 3.54 -5.86 7.82
N PRO A 100 3.34 -5.60 9.13
CA PRO A 100 2.19 -4.84 9.58
C PRO A 100 2.11 -3.41 9.00
N ARG A 101 3.23 -2.76 8.73
CA ARG A 101 3.28 -1.43 8.09
C ARG A 101 2.83 -1.49 6.63
N ASP A 102 3.15 -2.58 5.92
CA ASP A 102 2.65 -2.82 4.57
C ASP A 102 1.11 -2.92 4.55
N LEU A 103 0.52 -3.57 5.56
CA LEU A 103 -0.94 -3.69 5.70
C LEU A 103 -1.58 -2.33 6.02
N LEU A 104 -0.99 -1.52 6.90
CA LEU A 104 -1.48 -0.16 7.15
C LEU A 104 -1.35 0.73 5.91
N ALA A 105 -0.27 0.64 5.15
CA ALA A 105 -0.13 1.36 3.89
C ALA A 105 -1.20 0.94 2.88
N PHE A 106 -1.57 -0.35 2.86
CA PHE A 106 -2.67 -0.85 2.05
C PHE A 106 -4.02 -0.28 2.52
N ALA A 107 -4.30 -0.28 3.83
CA ALA A 107 -5.51 0.31 4.41
C ALA A 107 -5.61 1.81 4.09
N ASN A 108 -4.54 2.57 4.28
CA ASN A 108 -4.52 4.01 3.96
C ASN A 108 -4.76 4.29 2.46
N SER A 109 -4.36 3.36 1.59
CA SER A 109 -4.67 3.47 0.16
C SER A 109 -6.15 3.21 -0.13
N MET A 110 -6.77 2.23 0.55
CA MET A 110 -8.19 1.92 0.41
C MET A 110 -9.08 3.07 0.90
N GLU A 111 -8.66 3.81 1.93
CA GLU A 111 -9.36 4.98 2.47
C GLU A 111 -9.66 6.05 1.40
N MET A 112 -8.82 6.13 0.37
CA MET A 112 -8.99 7.10 -0.73
C MET A 112 -9.99 6.66 -1.79
N LEU A 113 -10.31 5.36 -1.90
CA LEU A 113 -11.14 4.82 -2.97
C LEU A 113 -12.58 5.39 -2.97
N PRO A 114 -13.30 5.49 -1.83
CA PRO A 114 -14.64 6.09 -1.81
C PRO A 114 -14.67 7.54 -2.28
N HIS A 115 -13.63 8.32 -1.95
CA HIS A 115 -13.50 9.71 -2.38
C HIS A 115 -13.33 9.80 -3.89
N ILE A 116 -12.43 9.01 -4.46
CA ILE A 116 -12.23 8.94 -5.92
C ILE A 116 -13.53 8.51 -6.61
N LYS A 117 -14.20 7.47 -6.08
CA LYS A 117 -15.48 6.99 -6.61
C LYS A 117 -16.55 8.09 -6.63
N THR A 118 -16.60 8.91 -5.59
CA THR A 118 -17.56 10.03 -5.51
C THR A 118 -17.30 11.08 -6.59
N VAL A 119 -16.04 11.46 -6.79
CA VAL A 119 -15.68 12.45 -7.82
C VAL A 119 -15.89 11.90 -9.23
N LEU A 120 -15.68 10.60 -9.45
CA LEU A 120 -15.91 9.98 -10.76
C LEU A 120 -17.36 10.06 -11.23
N LYS A 121 -18.35 10.15 -10.32
CA LYS A 121 -19.77 10.31 -10.64
C LYS A 121 -20.11 11.66 -11.28
N GLU A 122 -19.22 12.64 -11.17
CA GLU A 122 -19.43 13.97 -11.77
C GLU A 122 -19.18 14.00 -13.28
N PHE A 123 -18.57 12.93 -13.83
CA PHE A 123 -18.21 12.87 -15.23
C PHE A 123 -19.26 12.09 -16.04
N ASP A 124 -19.72 12.70 -17.13
CA ASP A 124 -20.61 12.06 -18.11
C ASP A 124 -19.78 11.42 -19.23
N CYS A 125 -19.18 10.28 -18.92
CA CYS A 125 -18.32 9.55 -19.83
C CYS A 125 -18.41 8.04 -19.55
N ARG A 126 -18.63 7.25 -20.59
CA ARG A 126 -18.78 5.80 -20.48
C ARG A 126 -17.63 5.15 -19.73
N LEU A 127 -16.38 5.42 -20.08
CA LEU A 127 -15.22 4.78 -19.47
C LEU A 127 -15.09 5.13 -17.98
N LEU A 128 -15.31 6.40 -17.59
CA LEU A 128 -15.24 6.81 -16.19
C LEU A 128 -16.38 6.24 -15.37
N SER A 129 -17.57 6.11 -15.95
CA SER A 129 -18.72 5.45 -15.31
C SER A 129 -18.48 3.95 -15.13
N GLU A 130 -17.90 3.26 -16.11
CA GLU A 130 -17.52 1.85 -15.99
C GLU A 130 -16.51 1.66 -14.84
N ILE A 131 -15.47 2.51 -14.78
CA ILE A 131 -14.49 2.48 -13.68
C ILE A 131 -15.16 2.73 -12.33
N GLU A 132 -16.07 3.70 -12.24
CA GLU A 132 -16.81 4.00 -11.02
C GLU A 132 -17.64 2.82 -10.54
N GLN A 133 -18.34 2.15 -11.45
CA GLN A 133 -19.19 0.99 -11.12
C GLN A 133 -18.37 -0.24 -10.69
N GLU A 134 -17.24 -0.47 -11.34
CA GLU A 134 -16.34 -1.59 -11.02
C GLU A 134 -15.52 -1.36 -9.75
N MET A 135 -15.39 -0.10 -9.33
CA MET A 135 -14.58 0.24 -8.14
C MET A 135 -15.31 -0.15 -6.85
N ASP A 136 -14.76 -1.13 -6.13
CA ASP A 136 -15.15 -1.48 -4.77
C ASP A 136 -14.36 -0.62 -3.77
N GLY A 137 -15.04 -0.08 -2.77
CA GLY A 137 -14.41 0.71 -1.70
C GLY A 137 -13.59 -0.12 -0.71
N LEU A 138 -13.78 -1.45 -0.66
CA LEU A 138 -13.10 -2.39 0.23
C LEU A 138 -13.16 -1.96 1.71
N GLU A 139 -14.30 -1.41 2.14
CA GLU A 139 -14.48 -0.84 3.49
C GLU A 139 -14.33 -1.90 4.59
N ASP A 140 -14.80 -3.11 4.33
CA ASP A 140 -14.67 -4.26 5.23
C ASP A 140 -13.19 -4.61 5.51
N LEU A 141 -12.37 -4.65 4.47
CA LEU A 141 -10.93 -4.90 4.60
C LEU A 141 -10.21 -3.74 5.27
N TYR A 142 -10.60 -2.50 4.94
CA TYR A 142 -10.08 -1.30 5.60
C TYR A 142 -10.29 -1.37 7.11
N HIS A 143 -11.53 -1.61 7.55
CA HIS A 143 -11.86 -1.71 8.96
C HIS A 143 -11.16 -2.89 9.63
N LEU A 144 -11.13 -4.06 8.99
CA LEU A 144 -10.43 -5.22 9.53
C LEU A 144 -8.96 -4.91 9.84
N ILE A 145 -8.26 -4.26 8.91
CA ILE A 145 -6.84 -3.93 9.09
C ILE A 145 -6.66 -2.86 10.17
N LYS A 146 -7.46 -1.81 10.17
CA LYS A 146 -7.38 -0.70 11.14
C LYS A 146 -7.74 -1.15 12.56
N ASP A 147 -8.67 -2.07 12.70
CA ASP A 147 -9.06 -2.60 14.01
C ASP A 147 -8.04 -3.62 14.52
N ALA A 148 -7.44 -4.41 13.63
CA ALA A 148 -6.50 -5.45 14.01
C ALA A 148 -5.10 -4.90 14.33
N ILE A 149 -4.61 -3.91 13.59
CA ILE A 149 -3.21 -3.45 13.65
C ILE A 149 -3.11 -2.13 14.44
N CYS A 150 -2.14 -2.02 15.33
CA CYS A 150 -1.87 -0.78 16.05
C CYS A 150 -1.33 0.32 15.10
N ASP A 151 -1.47 1.60 15.49
CA ASP A 151 -1.17 2.74 14.62
C ASP A 151 0.32 2.86 14.25
N ASP A 152 1.23 2.47 15.14
CA ASP A 152 2.68 2.41 14.86
C ASP A 152 3.22 1.00 15.15
N PRO A 153 3.00 0.05 14.24
CA PRO A 153 3.45 -1.32 14.44
C PRO A 153 4.97 -1.44 14.24
N PRO A 154 5.61 -2.41 14.91
CA PRO A 154 7.01 -2.72 14.70
C PRO A 154 7.26 -3.16 13.25
N VAL A 155 8.50 -2.99 12.79
CA VAL A 155 8.90 -3.41 11.45
C VAL A 155 8.96 -4.94 11.35
N MET A 156 9.47 -5.58 12.41
CA MET A 156 9.63 -7.04 12.43
C MET A 156 8.51 -7.70 13.24
N ILE A 157 7.90 -8.72 12.67
CA ILE A 157 6.86 -9.53 13.32
C ILE A 157 7.36 -10.13 14.66
N ARG A 158 8.64 -10.46 14.75
CA ARG A 158 9.26 -11.05 15.94
C ARG A 158 9.29 -10.12 17.17
N GLU A 159 9.19 -8.82 16.98
CA GLU A 159 9.16 -7.85 18.08
C GLU A 159 7.85 -7.93 18.88
N GLY A 160 6.78 -8.40 18.25
CA GLY A 160 5.45 -8.47 18.85
C GLY A 160 4.79 -7.09 18.97
N GLY A 161 3.60 -7.03 19.56
CA GLY A 161 2.90 -5.75 19.79
C GLY A 161 2.21 -5.16 18.57
N MET A 162 2.14 -5.89 17.45
CA MET A 162 1.54 -5.42 16.21
C MET A 162 0.01 -5.38 16.21
N ILE A 163 -0.62 -6.29 16.97
CA ILE A 163 -2.08 -6.37 17.05
C ILE A 163 -2.59 -5.36 18.09
N ARG A 164 -3.63 -4.66 17.77
CA ARG A 164 -4.29 -3.70 18.67
C ARG A 164 -4.88 -4.41 19.89
N THR A 165 -4.74 -3.79 21.07
CA THR A 165 -5.35 -4.30 22.28
C THR A 165 -6.88 -4.25 22.15
N GLY A 166 -7.56 -5.32 22.53
CA GLY A 166 -9.02 -5.45 22.42
C GLY A 166 -9.49 -6.10 21.10
N PHE A 167 -8.60 -6.33 20.14
CA PHE A 167 -8.96 -7.01 18.88
C PHE A 167 -9.17 -8.51 19.07
N ASP A 168 -8.29 -9.17 19.82
CA ASP A 168 -8.34 -10.61 20.08
C ASP A 168 -8.07 -10.90 21.55
N LYS A 169 -9.04 -11.59 22.20
CA LYS A 169 -8.99 -11.89 23.64
C LYS A 169 -7.85 -12.82 24.01
N ASP A 170 -7.51 -13.77 23.16
CA ASP A 170 -6.45 -14.74 23.43
C ASP A 170 -5.08 -14.05 23.38
N ILE A 171 -4.89 -13.15 22.43
CA ILE A 171 -3.67 -12.34 22.33
C ILE A 171 -3.54 -11.42 23.56
N ASP A 172 -4.61 -10.79 23.99
CA ASP A 172 -4.58 -9.90 25.14
C ASP A 172 -4.30 -10.68 26.43
N MET A 173 -4.90 -11.87 26.59
CA MET A 173 -4.61 -12.77 27.70
C MET A 173 -3.13 -13.19 27.74
N LEU A 174 -2.55 -13.55 26.59
CA LEU A 174 -1.13 -13.89 26.49
C LEU A 174 -0.20 -12.71 26.80
N ARG A 175 -0.58 -11.50 26.41
CA ARG A 175 0.15 -10.26 26.76
C ARG A 175 0.13 -10.02 28.27
N THR A 176 -1.04 -10.13 28.88
CA THR A 176 -1.22 -9.98 30.33
C THR A 176 -0.38 -11.01 31.07
N ALA A 177 -0.46 -12.28 30.70
CA ALA A 177 0.35 -13.34 31.28
C ALA A 177 1.87 -13.07 31.17
N LYS A 178 2.32 -12.56 30.02
CA LYS A 178 3.74 -12.18 29.81
C LYS A 178 4.16 -11.02 30.73
N THR A 179 3.29 -10.03 30.93
CA THR A 179 3.57 -8.85 31.75
C THR A 179 3.50 -9.19 33.23
N GLU A 180 2.46 -9.91 33.64
CA GLU A 180 2.31 -10.37 35.05
C GLU A 180 3.44 -11.32 35.43
N GLY A 181 3.84 -12.25 34.56
CA GLY A 181 5.00 -13.11 34.82
C GLY A 181 6.29 -12.33 35.07
N LYS A 182 6.55 -11.26 34.29
CA LYS A 182 7.71 -10.38 34.52
C LYS A 182 7.59 -9.62 35.85
N THR A 183 6.40 -9.13 36.19
CA THR A 183 6.14 -8.40 37.43
C THR A 183 6.27 -9.32 38.62
N TRP A 184 5.80 -10.56 38.51
CA TRP A 184 5.94 -11.57 39.56
C TRP A 184 7.41 -11.93 39.79
N LEU A 185 8.19 -12.15 38.72
CA LEU A 185 9.62 -12.41 38.80
C LEU A 185 10.37 -11.25 39.48
N ALA A 186 10.04 -10.00 39.12
CA ALA A 186 10.65 -8.83 39.74
C ALA A 186 10.34 -8.71 41.22
N LYS A 187 9.11 -9.02 41.63
CA LYS A 187 8.73 -9.07 43.06
C LYS A 187 9.47 -10.18 43.81
N LEU A 188 9.56 -11.37 43.23
CA LEU A 188 10.28 -12.49 43.81
C LEU A 188 11.78 -12.15 44.00
N GLU A 189 12.37 -11.49 42.98
CA GLU A 189 13.77 -11.03 43.05
C GLU A 189 13.97 -10.00 44.21
N GLU A 190 13.01 -9.09 44.40
CA GLU A 190 13.06 -8.09 45.45
C GLU A 190 12.91 -8.73 46.83
N GLU A 191 11.95 -9.67 47.02
CA GLU A 191 11.77 -10.44 48.25
C GLU A 191 13.01 -11.29 48.60
N ASP A 192 13.62 -11.96 47.62
CA ASP A 192 14.84 -12.74 47.82
C ASP A 192 16.05 -11.84 48.14
N ARG A 193 16.13 -10.66 47.54
CA ARG A 193 17.15 -9.66 47.83
C ARG A 193 17.07 -9.13 49.27
N GLU A 194 15.86 -8.87 49.75
CA GLU A 194 15.63 -8.47 51.12
C GLU A 194 15.94 -9.61 52.15
N ARG A 195 15.52 -10.84 51.81
CA ARG A 195 15.75 -12.02 52.67
C ARG A 195 17.22 -12.41 52.78
N THR A 196 17.96 -12.33 51.69
CA THR A 196 19.35 -12.81 51.59
C THR A 196 20.41 -11.74 51.80
N GLY A 197 20.04 -10.44 51.67
CA GLY A 197 20.98 -9.32 51.69
C GLY A 197 21.90 -9.25 50.48
N ILE A 198 21.72 -10.09 49.45
CA ILE A 198 22.53 -10.15 48.22
C ILE A 198 22.03 -9.09 47.26
N LYS A 199 22.85 -8.08 46.97
CA LYS A 199 22.47 -6.96 46.10
C LYS A 199 22.38 -7.28 44.60
N THR A 200 22.98 -8.38 44.15
CA THR A 200 22.99 -8.76 42.72
C THR A 200 22.77 -10.27 42.58
N VAL A 201 21.67 -10.67 41.98
CA VAL A 201 21.39 -12.06 41.57
C VAL A 201 21.53 -12.14 40.06
N SER A 202 22.50 -12.89 39.57
CA SER A 202 22.67 -13.13 38.13
C SER A 202 22.25 -14.57 37.83
N TYR A 203 21.15 -14.75 37.12
CA TYR A 203 20.71 -16.07 36.62
C TYR A 203 21.47 -16.43 35.36
N THR A 204 22.64 -17.06 35.47
CA THR A 204 23.43 -17.49 34.32
C THR A 204 22.99 -18.82 33.70
N HIS A 205 21.98 -19.53 34.26
CA HIS A 205 21.67 -20.91 33.89
C HIS A 205 20.19 -21.25 33.66
N LEU A 206 19.36 -20.36 33.13
CA LEU A 206 18.06 -20.78 32.56
C LEU A 206 18.12 -20.73 31.04
N ARG A 207 18.91 -21.62 30.44
CA ARG A 207 18.65 -22.08 29.08
C ARG A 207 17.53 -23.12 29.15
N ALA A 208 16.30 -22.74 28.83
CA ALA A 208 15.27 -23.69 28.48
C ALA A 208 15.69 -24.39 27.16
N HIS A 209 15.79 -25.69 27.20
CA HIS A 209 15.92 -26.56 26.03
C HIS A 209 14.62 -26.55 25.22
#